data_f4dfc70199f86ee1c5ea314bc1e83efc
#
_entry.id   f4dfc70199f86ee1c5ea314bc1e83efc
#
_cell.length_a   1.000
_cell.length_b   1.000
_cell.length_c   1.000
_cell.angle_alpha   90.00
_cell.angle_beta   90.00
_cell.angle_gamma   90.00
#
_symmetry.space_group_name_H-M   'P 1'
#
loop_
_entity.id
_entity.type
_entity.pdbx_description
1 polymer ?
#
loop_
_entity_poly.entity_id
_entity_poly.type
_entity_poly.pdbx_seq_one_letter_code
_entity_poly.pdbx_strand_id
1 'polypeptide(L)'
;MKYFLSMMLILCFFLPALAGDEGSDREKAPDFTLPDLDGKNYVLYQNLEKGPVVINFWATWCVPCIEELKKMKKIYDTYSEKEVSFLAISVDDPKTVGRVKSFARSHRYPFHILLDTNSEVMRMLGGSVPPFTIILDKEGRIVYSHVGYRVGDQKKVEEELDKLLK
;
A
#
# COMPACT_ATOMS: atom_id res chain seq x y z
N MET A 1 -70.57 -29.53 20.25
CA MET A 1 -69.15 -29.80 20.49
C MET A 1 -68.47 -29.74 19.14
N LYS A 2 -67.86 -28.57 18.79
CA LYS A 2 -67.14 -28.35 17.52
C LYS A 2 -65.80 -27.81 17.89
N TYR A 3 -64.76 -28.62 17.62
CA TYR A 3 -63.40 -28.23 17.85
C TYR A 3 -62.89 -27.39 16.63
N PHE A 4 -62.65 -26.09 16.86
CA PHE A 4 -61.99 -25.21 15.91
C PHE A 4 -60.49 -25.38 16.07
N LEU A 5 -59.88 -26.07 15.11
CA LEU A 5 -58.40 -26.22 15.01
C LEU A 5 -57.85 -24.99 14.33
N SER A 6 -57.27 -24.06 15.13
CA SER A 6 -56.59 -22.87 14.63
C SER A 6 -55.20 -23.26 14.14
N MET A 7 -55.02 -23.31 12.85
CA MET A 7 -53.74 -23.58 12.19
C MET A 7 -52.95 -22.25 12.10
N MET A 8 -52.02 -22.06 13.03
CA MET A 8 -51.14 -20.89 13.07
C MET A 8 -49.99 -21.09 12.05
N LEU A 9 -50.10 -20.40 10.92
CA LEU A 9 -49.09 -20.40 9.85
C LEU A 9 -47.91 -19.54 10.31
N ILE A 10 -46.81 -20.19 10.73
CA ILE A 10 -45.55 -19.51 11.04
C ILE A 10 -44.89 -19.15 9.74
N LEU A 11 -45.00 -17.88 9.33
CA LEU A 11 -44.30 -17.31 8.19
C LEU A 11 -42.85 -17.03 8.61
N CYS A 12 -41.95 -17.98 8.35
CA CYS A 12 -40.50 -17.76 8.49
C CYS A 12 -40.04 -16.70 7.47
N PHE A 13 -39.93 -15.46 7.92
CA PHE A 13 -39.20 -14.42 7.17
C PHE A 13 -37.71 -14.81 7.10
N PHE A 14 -37.32 -15.35 5.97
CA PHE A 14 -35.89 -15.54 5.62
C PHE A 14 -35.35 -14.14 5.29
N LEU A 15 -34.74 -13.46 6.28
CA LEU A 15 -33.96 -12.25 6.02
C LEU A 15 -32.68 -12.70 5.28
N PRO A 16 -32.41 -12.21 4.06
CA PRO A 16 -31.09 -12.41 3.49
C PRO A 16 -30.09 -11.66 4.37
N ALA A 17 -29.10 -12.38 4.90
CA ALA A 17 -27.93 -11.78 5.53
C ALA A 17 -27.23 -10.95 4.45
N LEU A 18 -27.32 -9.61 4.57
CA LEU A 18 -26.47 -8.70 3.84
C LEU A 18 -25.04 -8.99 4.30
N ALA A 19 -24.30 -9.75 3.51
CA ALA A 19 -22.86 -9.82 3.62
C ALA A 19 -22.34 -8.40 3.35
N GLY A 20 -22.06 -7.65 4.42
CA GLY A 20 -21.41 -6.36 4.32
C GLY A 20 -20.07 -6.57 3.63
N ASP A 21 -19.84 -5.87 2.54
CA ASP A 21 -18.53 -5.75 1.92
C ASP A 21 -17.61 -5.02 2.92
N GLU A 22 -16.79 -5.78 3.63
CA GLU A 22 -15.81 -5.24 4.60
C GLU A 22 -14.78 -4.31 3.94
N GLY A 23 -14.77 -4.20 2.62
CA GLY A 23 -13.88 -3.33 1.84
C GLY A 23 -14.38 -1.89 1.66
N SER A 24 -15.68 -1.60 1.86
CA SER A 24 -16.27 -0.32 1.46
C SER A 24 -15.95 0.85 2.40
N ASP A 25 -15.49 0.59 3.63
CA ASP A 25 -15.26 1.63 4.67
C ASP A 25 -13.78 2.04 4.80
N ARG A 26 -12.88 1.52 3.96
CA ARG A 26 -11.46 1.88 4.02
C ARG A 26 -11.21 3.20 3.30
N GLU A 27 -10.43 4.08 3.95
CA GLU A 27 -10.06 5.39 3.41
C GLU A 27 -9.27 5.24 2.09
N LYS A 28 -9.66 6.02 1.09
CA LYS A 28 -8.89 6.13 -0.16
C LYS A 28 -7.69 7.05 0.05
N ALA A 29 -6.55 6.60 -0.43
CA ALA A 29 -5.37 7.46 -0.49
C ALA A 29 -5.66 8.68 -1.38
N PRO A 30 -5.32 9.89 -0.96
CA PRO A 30 -5.38 11.05 -1.83
C PRO A 30 -4.44 10.88 -3.03
N ASP A 31 -4.83 11.40 -4.21
CA ASP A 31 -3.96 11.39 -5.38
C ASP A 31 -2.74 12.27 -5.15
N PHE A 32 -1.61 11.88 -5.71
CA PHE A 32 -0.40 12.68 -5.66
C PHE A 32 0.40 12.58 -6.97
N THR A 33 1.21 13.60 -7.19
CA THR A 33 2.17 13.65 -8.29
C THR A 33 3.57 13.90 -7.72
N LEU A 34 4.50 13.01 -8.00
CA LEU A 34 5.91 13.14 -7.60
C LEU A 34 6.84 12.92 -8.79
N PRO A 35 7.98 13.64 -8.85
CA PRO A 35 9.00 13.36 -9.85
C PRO A 35 9.78 12.08 -9.51
N ASP A 36 10.16 11.35 -10.54
CA ASP A 36 11.15 10.28 -10.45
C ASP A 36 12.59 10.82 -10.46
N LEU A 37 13.59 9.92 -10.51
CA LEU A 37 15.01 10.29 -10.54
C LEU A 37 15.42 11.05 -11.80
N ASP A 38 14.65 10.94 -12.88
CA ASP A 38 14.92 11.62 -14.16
C ASP A 38 14.07 12.89 -14.33
N GLY A 39 13.22 13.21 -13.34
CA GLY A 39 12.35 14.38 -13.31
C GLY A 39 11.02 14.18 -14.01
N LYS A 40 10.69 12.94 -14.42
CA LYS A 40 9.39 12.61 -14.99
C LYS A 40 8.36 12.46 -13.87
N ASN A 41 7.19 13.06 -14.06
CA ASN A 41 6.10 12.97 -13.10
C ASN A 41 5.43 11.61 -13.10
N TYR A 42 5.26 11.04 -11.91
CA TYR A 42 4.44 9.88 -11.62
C TYR A 42 3.16 10.34 -10.92
N VAL A 43 2.00 9.99 -11.46
CA VAL A 43 0.67 10.29 -10.89
C VAL A 43 0.09 8.99 -10.35
N LEU A 44 -0.28 8.95 -9.07
CA LEU A 44 -0.70 7.71 -8.42
C LEU A 44 -1.89 7.07 -9.15
N TYR A 45 -3.00 7.80 -9.29
CA TYR A 45 -4.24 7.23 -9.84
C TYR A 45 -4.18 6.87 -11.33
N GLN A 46 -3.24 7.40 -12.09
CA GLN A 46 -2.99 6.97 -13.47
C GLN A 46 -2.30 5.59 -13.55
N ASN A 47 -1.79 5.08 -12.43
CA ASN A 47 -1.02 3.84 -12.35
C ASN A 47 -1.68 2.76 -11.47
N LEU A 48 -2.77 3.07 -10.76
CA LEU A 48 -3.51 2.14 -9.90
C LEU A 48 -4.26 1.06 -10.69
N GLU A 49 -4.64 1.32 -11.93
CA GLU A 49 -5.47 0.39 -12.74
C GLU A 49 -4.84 -0.98 -12.97
N LYS A 50 -3.54 -1.11 -12.74
CA LYS A 50 -2.78 -2.35 -12.99
C LYS A 50 -2.85 -3.35 -11.82
N GLY A 51 -3.20 -2.90 -10.61
CA GLY A 51 -3.24 -3.76 -9.43
C GLY A 51 -2.81 -3.06 -8.13
N PRO A 52 -2.58 -3.81 -7.05
CA PRO A 52 -2.15 -3.27 -5.77
C PRO A 52 -0.84 -2.48 -5.85
N VAL A 53 -0.70 -1.48 -4.99
CA VAL A 53 0.51 -0.64 -4.93
C VAL A 53 1.12 -0.70 -3.54
N VAL A 54 2.40 -1.10 -3.45
CA VAL A 54 3.21 -1.00 -2.24
C VAL A 54 3.98 0.32 -2.29
N ILE A 55 3.76 1.18 -1.32
CA ILE A 55 4.46 2.46 -1.16
C ILE A 55 5.35 2.36 0.08
N ASN A 56 6.65 2.61 -0.08
CA ASN A 56 7.61 2.66 1.02
C ASN A 56 8.31 4.02 1.04
N PHE A 57 8.11 4.79 2.11
CA PHE A 57 8.83 6.04 2.35
C PHE A 57 10.14 5.76 3.05
N TRP A 58 11.23 6.27 2.50
CA TRP A 58 12.59 6.01 2.97
C TRP A 58 13.51 7.22 2.84
N ALA A 59 14.72 7.13 3.39
CA ALA A 59 15.75 8.13 3.19
C ALA A 59 17.15 7.49 3.21
N THR A 60 18.12 8.13 2.56
CA THR A 60 19.50 7.64 2.49
C THR A 60 20.23 7.62 3.85
N TRP A 61 19.78 8.43 4.80
CA TRP A 61 20.29 8.50 6.18
C TRP A 61 19.57 7.56 7.15
N CYS A 62 18.50 6.88 6.71
CA CYS A 62 17.66 6.03 7.54
C CYS A 62 18.14 4.56 7.48
N VAL A 63 18.90 4.13 8.46
CA VAL A 63 19.46 2.76 8.50
C VAL A 63 18.37 1.68 8.45
N PRO A 64 17.28 1.72 9.25
CA PRO A 64 16.23 0.71 9.15
C PRO A 64 15.50 0.71 7.81
N CYS A 65 15.41 1.87 7.13
CA CYS A 65 14.83 1.95 5.79
C CYS A 65 15.66 1.14 4.78
N ILE A 66 16.98 1.21 4.87
CA ILE A 66 17.88 0.48 3.96
C ILE A 66 17.72 -1.04 4.14
N GLU A 67 17.55 -1.50 5.37
CA GLU A 67 17.29 -2.91 5.64
C GLU A 67 15.91 -3.35 5.11
N GLU A 68 14.88 -2.51 5.26
CA GLU A 68 13.55 -2.78 4.71
C GLU A 68 13.58 -2.83 3.17
N LEU A 69 14.20 -1.88 2.49
CA LEU A 69 14.34 -1.86 1.02
C LEU A 69 15.01 -3.13 0.47
N LYS A 70 15.99 -3.70 1.19
CA LYS A 70 16.60 -4.98 0.82
C LYS A 70 15.58 -6.14 0.86
N LYS A 71 14.64 -6.11 1.81
CA LYS A 71 13.58 -7.13 1.90
C LYS A 71 12.49 -6.87 0.85
N MET A 72 12.12 -5.60 0.63
CA MET A 72 11.18 -5.21 -0.42
C MET A 72 11.64 -5.65 -1.81
N LYS A 73 12.95 -5.64 -2.08
CA LYS A 73 13.49 -6.18 -3.33
C LYS A 73 13.14 -7.66 -3.53
N LYS A 74 13.21 -8.47 -2.47
CA LYS A 74 12.82 -9.90 -2.54
C LYS A 74 11.33 -10.07 -2.75
N ILE A 75 10.51 -9.24 -2.11
CA ILE A 75 9.05 -9.23 -2.32
C ILE A 75 8.75 -8.82 -3.77
N TYR A 76 9.41 -7.78 -4.28
CA TYR A 76 9.29 -7.38 -5.67
C TYR A 76 9.53 -8.55 -6.63
N ASP A 77 10.62 -9.29 -6.45
CA ASP A 77 10.96 -10.43 -7.30
C ASP A 77 9.87 -11.51 -7.32
N THR A 78 9.05 -11.60 -6.25
CA THR A 78 7.94 -12.56 -6.13
C THR A 78 6.62 -12.05 -6.70
N TYR A 79 6.36 -10.74 -6.58
CA TYR A 79 5.03 -10.17 -6.83
C TYR A 79 4.96 -9.26 -8.07
N SER A 80 6.08 -8.84 -8.66
CA SER A 80 6.08 -7.94 -9.83
C SER A 80 5.37 -8.52 -11.06
N GLU A 81 5.44 -9.84 -11.25
CA GLU A 81 4.72 -10.53 -12.35
C GLU A 81 3.21 -10.66 -12.08
N LYS A 82 2.76 -10.38 -10.85
CA LYS A 82 1.36 -10.44 -10.42
C LYS A 82 0.68 -9.06 -10.44
N GLU A 83 1.15 -8.15 -11.29
CA GLU A 83 0.60 -6.80 -11.44
C GLU A 83 0.67 -5.93 -10.18
N VAL A 84 1.57 -6.23 -9.23
CA VAL A 84 1.83 -5.39 -8.06
C VAL A 84 2.86 -4.33 -8.41
N SER A 85 2.52 -3.06 -8.19
CA SER A 85 3.45 -1.94 -8.34
C SER A 85 4.18 -1.64 -7.03
N PHE A 86 5.48 -1.28 -7.12
CA PHE A 86 6.30 -0.91 -5.97
C PHE A 86 6.86 0.49 -6.15
N LEU A 87 6.58 1.38 -5.19
CA LEU A 87 7.07 2.76 -5.15
C LEU A 87 7.95 2.93 -3.92
N ALA A 88 9.22 3.25 -4.12
CA ALA A 88 10.09 3.68 -3.04
C ALA A 88 10.23 5.21 -3.09
N ILE A 89 9.56 5.91 -2.18
CA ILE A 89 9.49 7.37 -2.16
C ILE A 89 10.52 7.90 -1.18
N SER A 90 11.56 8.58 -1.70
CA SER A 90 12.57 9.20 -0.86
C SER A 90 12.07 10.50 -0.25
N VAL A 91 12.27 10.66 1.07
CA VAL A 91 12.04 11.91 1.81
C VAL A 91 13.36 12.64 2.12
N ASP A 92 14.42 12.36 1.38
CA ASP A 92 15.64 13.15 1.43
C ASP A 92 15.36 14.60 0.98
N ASP A 93 15.99 15.56 1.62
CA ASP A 93 15.83 16.97 1.29
C ASP A 93 16.40 17.32 -0.12
N PRO A 94 16.05 18.48 -0.71
CA PRO A 94 16.51 18.85 -2.05
C PRO A 94 18.03 18.85 -2.22
N LYS A 95 18.80 19.09 -1.15
CA LYS A 95 20.28 19.15 -1.21
C LYS A 95 20.89 17.74 -1.31
N THR A 96 20.14 16.71 -0.91
CA THR A 96 20.62 15.34 -0.84
C THR A 96 20.09 14.42 -1.96
N VAL A 97 19.27 14.94 -2.89
CA VAL A 97 18.73 14.19 -4.06
C VAL A 97 19.84 13.51 -4.89
N GLY A 98 21.00 14.16 -5.05
CA GLY A 98 22.14 13.54 -5.73
C GLY A 98 22.61 12.25 -5.05
N ARG A 99 22.51 12.19 -3.71
CA ARG A 99 22.82 10.99 -2.92
C ARG A 99 21.79 9.89 -3.17
N VAL A 100 20.48 10.25 -3.23
CA VAL A 100 19.40 9.31 -3.58
C VAL A 100 19.65 8.65 -4.93
N LYS A 101 19.99 9.47 -5.96
CA LYS A 101 20.30 8.96 -7.31
C LYS A 101 21.47 7.98 -7.30
N SER A 102 22.56 8.32 -6.61
CA SER A 102 23.74 7.49 -6.50
C SER A 102 23.45 6.18 -5.76
N PHE A 103 22.68 6.28 -4.66
CA PHE A 103 22.29 5.14 -3.84
C PHE A 103 21.41 4.16 -4.63
N ALA A 104 20.35 4.65 -5.28
CA ALA A 104 19.44 3.83 -6.07
C ALA A 104 20.17 3.07 -7.20
N ARG A 105 21.07 3.75 -7.91
CA ARG A 105 21.88 3.15 -8.97
C ARG A 105 22.81 2.05 -8.44
N SER A 106 23.49 2.30 -7.32
CA SER A 106 24.46 1.33 -6.75
C SER A 106 23.78 0.05 -6.27
N HIS A 107 22.54 0.15 -5.74
CA HIS A 107 21.78 -1.00 -5.22
C HIS A 107 20.91 -1.68 -6.29
N ARG A 108 20.78 -1.09 -7.47
CA ARG A 108 20.00 -1.62 -8.60
C ARG A 108 18.58 -2.04 -8.15
N TYR A 109 17.89 -1.12 -7.45
CA TYR A 109 16.52 -1.37 -7.07
C TYR A 109 15.62 -1.45 -8.32
N PRO A 110 14.75 -2.48 -8.41
CA PRO A 110 13.92 -2.71 -9.59
C PRO A 110 12.62 -1.90 -9.61
N PHE A 111 12.26 -1.24 -8.50
CA PHE A 111 11.03 -0.50 -8.34
C PHE A 111 11.19 0.99 -8.65
N HIS A 112 10.07 1.69 -8.83
CA HIS A 112 10.08 3.13 -9.09
C HIS A 112 10.58 3.89 -7.87
N ILE A 113 11.59 4.73 -8.08
CA ILE A 113 12.09 5.66 -7.05
C ILE A 113 11.53 7.04 -7.33
N LEU A 114 10.74 7.57 -6.38
CA LEU A 114 10.13 8.89 -6.44
C LEU A 114 10.73 9.81 -5.37
N LEU A 115 10.58 11.12 -5.54
CA LEU A 115 11.18 12.13 -4.67
C LEU A 115 10.09 12.98 -4.01
N ASP A 116 9.90 12.84 -2.71
CA ASP A 116 9.04 13.67 -1.85
C ASP A 116 9.92 14.53 -0.93
N THR A 117 10.65 15.47 -1.52
CA THR A 117 11.73 16.22 -0.85
C THR A 117 11.27 17.10 0.31
N ASN A 118 9.98 17.38 0.41
CA ASN A 118 9.36 18.14 1.50
C ASN A 118 8.56 17.25 2.44
N SER A 119 8.54 15.93 2.22
CA SER A 119 7.73 14.95 2.97
C SER A 119 6.23 15.28 3.00
N GLU A 120 5.72 15.95 1.97
CA GLU A 120 4.32 16.38 1.89
C GLU A 120 3.40 15.19 1.63
N VAL A 121 3.77 14.35 0.67
CA VAL A 121 3.00 13.13 0.33
C VAL A 121 3.04 12.14 1.49
N MET A 122 4.20 11.96 2.14
CA MET A 122 4.28 11.11 3.33
C MET A 122 3.31 11.57 4.42
N ARG A 123 3.27 12.88 4.73
CA ARG A 123 2.34 13.43 5.73
C ARG A 123 0.88 13.31 5.29
N MET A 124 0.59 13.58 4.02
CA MET A 124 -0.75 13.46 3.44
C MET A 124 -1.30 12.03 3.55
N LEU A 125 -0.43 11.03 3.50
CA LEU A 125 -0.76 9.61 3.67
C LEU A 125 -0.67 9.13 5.14
N GLY A 126 -0.57 10.05 6.11
CA GLY A 126 -0.58 9.75 7.53
C GLY A 126 0.78 9.35 8.13
N GLY A 127 1.87 9.41 7.35
CA GLY A 127 3.21 9.15 7.83
C GLY A 127 3.87 10.37 8.48
N SER A 128 4.72 10.15 9.47
CA SER A 128 5.45 11.22 10.17
C SER A 128 6.96 11.05 10.12
N VAL A 129 7.44 9.82 9.97
CA VAL A 129 8.87 9.48 9.99
C VAL A 129 9.10 8.21 9.15
N PRO A 130 10.21 8.13 8.36
CA PRO A 130 10.57 6.91 7.66
C PRO A 130 11.22 5.87 8.63
N PRO A 131 11.15 4.57 8.33
CA PRO A 131 10.40 4.03 7.22
C PRO A 131 8.89 4.03 7.49
N PHE A 132 8.11 4.29 6.46
CA PHE A 132 6.67 4.21 6.52
C PHE A 132 6.17 3.46 5.29
N THR A 133 5.47 2.34 5.50
CA THR A 133 5.00 1.46 4.43
C THR A 133 3.49 1.42 4.38
N ILE A 134 2.94 1.57 3.19
CA ILE A 134 1.50 1.51 2.90
C ILE A 134 1.26 0.52 1.77
N ILE A 135 0.13 -0.19 1.81
CA ILE A 135 -0.38 -0.96 0.68
C ILE A 135 -1.75 -0.42 0.31
N LEU A 136 -1.90 -0.14 -0.97
CA LEU A 136 -3.18 0.25 -1.58
C LEU A 136 -3.73 -0.93 -2.39
N ASP A 137 -5.05 -1.12 -2.34
CA ASP A 137 -5.74 -1.97 -3.30
C ASP A 137 -5.85 -1.29 -4.68
N LYS A 138 -6.38 -2.00 -5.66
CA LYS A 138 -6.56 -1.47 -7.03
C LYS A 138 -7.54 -0.31 -7.13
N GLU A 139 -8.40 -0.10 -6.14
CA GLU A 139 -9.29 1.05 -6.02
C GLU A 139 -8.65 2.23 -5.28
N GLY A 140 -7.41 2.09 -4.82
CA GLY A 140 -6.65 3.11 -4.09
C GLY A 140 -6.99 3.19 -2.60
N ARG A 141 -7.67 2.17 -2.03
CA ARG A 141 -7.96 2.14 -0.59
C ARG A 141 -6.75 1.65 0.19
N ILE A 142 -6.48 2.27 1.33
CA ILE A 142 -5.38 1.89 2.22
C ILE A 142 -5.78 0.60 2.96
N VAL A 143 -5.15 -0.52 2.62
CA VAL A 143 -5.41 -1.82 3.24
C VAL A 143 -4.41 -2.17 4.34
N TYR A 144 -3.24 -1.53 4.31
CA TYR A 144 -2.18 -1.71 5.30
C TYR A 144 -1.37 -0.43 5.46
N SER A 145 -0.97 -0.10 6.68
CA SER A 145 0.01 0.93 6.97
C SER A 145 0.85 0.56 8.18
N HIS A 146 2.15 0.88 8.13
CA HIS A 146 3.09 0.59 9.22
C HIS A 146 4.22 1.61 9.27
N VAL A 147 4.54 2.07 10.46
CA VAL A 147 5.68 2.99 10.73
C VAL A 147 6.80 2.21 11.40
N GLY A 148 8.03 2.42 10.93
CA GLY A 148 9.21 1.73 11.40
C GLY A 148 9.43 0.40 10.69
N TYR A 149 10.56 -0.26 11.01
CA TYR A 149 10.88 -1.58 10.49
C TYR A 149 11.63 -2.42 11.53
N ARG A 150 11.18 -3.65 11.71
CA ARG A 150 11.86 -4.71 12.45
C ARG A 150 12.00 -5.94 11.56
N VAL A 151 13.05 -6.71 11.76
CA VAL A 151 13.24 -7.96 11.01
C VAL A 151 12.04 -8.88 11.21
N GLY A 152 11.36 -9.22 10.13
CA GLY A 152 10.13 -10.02 10.14
C GLY A 152 8.88 -9.24 9.68
N ASP A 153 8.87 -7.90 9.77
CA ASP A 153 7.71 -7.07 9.37
C ASP A 153 7.38 -7.22 7.88
N GLN A 154 8.38 -7.53 7.03
CA GLN A 154 8.14 -7.79 5.61
C GLN A 154 7.14 -8.94 5.36
N LYS A 155 6.97 -9.87 6.29
CA LYS A 155 5.98 -10.96 6.18
C LYS A 155 4.54 -10.42 6.17
N LYS A 156 4.29 -9.31 6.88
CA LYS A 156 2.99 -8.66 6.87
C LYS A 156 2.67 -8.08 5.50
N VAL A 157 3.66 -7.51 4.82
CA VAL A 157 3.48 -7.03 3.44
C VAL A 157 3.12 -8.20 2.52
N GLU A 158 3.82 -9.33 2.61
CA GLU A 158 3.52 -10.55 1.84
C GLU A 158 2.11 -11.07 2.14
N GLU A 159 1.71 -11.16 3.43
CA GLU A 159 0.38 -11.60 3.85
C GLU A 159 -0.74 -10.71 3.29
N GLU A 160 -0.56 -9.39 3.27
CA GLU A 160 -1.55 -8.46 2.72
C GLU A 160 -1.62 -8.55 1.19
N LEU A 161 -0.48 -8.66 0.50
CA LEU A 161 -0.46 -8.88 -0.94
C LEU A 161 -1.15 -10.20 -1.34
N ASP A 162 -0.91 -11.28 -0.59
CA ASP A 162 -1.57 -12.57 -0.84
C ASP A 162 -3.10 -12.52 -0.66
N LYS A 163 -3.60 -11.64 0.21
CA LYS A 163 -5.05 -11.42 0.37
C LYS A 163 -5.64 -10.66 -0.83
N LEU A 164 -4.90 -9.68 -1.36
CA LEU A 164 -5.36 -8.83 -2.46
C LEU A 164 -5.32 -9.54 -3.83
N LEU A 165 -4.53 -10.60 -3.95
CA LEU A 165 -4.30 -11.33 -5.20
C LEU A 165 -5.09 -12.64 -5.31
N LYS A 166 -5.96 -12.93 -4.35
CA LYS A 166 -6.89 -14.08 -4.36
C LYS A 166 -8.15 -13.76 -5.14
#